data_dd7405393f498526baacd555cf21ca0e
#
_entry.id   dd7405393f498526baacd555cf21ca0e
#
_cell.length_a   1.000
_cell.length_b   1.000
_cell.length_c   1.000
_cell.angle_alpha   90.00
_cell.angle_beta   90.00
_cell.angle_gamma   90.00
#
_symmetry.space_group_name_H-M   'P 1'
#
loop_
_entity.id
_entity.type
_entity.pdbx_description
1 polymer ?
#
loop_
_entity_poly.entity_id
_entity_poly.type
_entity_poly.pdbx_seq_one_letter_code
_entity_poly.pdbx_strand_id
1 'polypeptide(L)'
;MAEKIFFDMQALNPHVKIVCGSFKPNGSSAVDNDDNTGAGWTVARGGVGIFTVTLGDTYPGILSATCSVALSAVADTKVQFGAIDVASAKTVVINVITTASAADIAANAANRIHFCLVLRNTDMTK
;
A
#
# COMPACT_ATOMS: atom_id res chain seq x y z
N MET A 1 5.29 3.77 30.48
CA MET A 1 4.87 3.10 29.24
C MET A 1 5.38 1.68 29.27
N ALA A 2 4.51 0.74 28.99
CA ALA A 2 4.99 -0.61 28.78
C ALA A 2 5.86 -0.64 27.54
N GLU A 3 7.09 -0.99 27.71
CA GLU A 3 7.97 -1.11 26.59
C GLU A 3 7.63 -2.36 25.82
N LYS A 4 7.39 -2.18 24.55
CA LYS A 4 7.09 -3.31 23.68
C LYS A 4 8.40 -3.93 23.25
N ILE A 5 8.71 -5.04 23.87
CA ILE A 5 9.89 -5.82 23.50
C ILE A 5 9.50 -6.73 22.33
N PHE A 6 9.04 -6.12 21.25
CA PHE A 6 8.83 -6.83 20.01
C PHE A 6 9.98 -6.51 19.09
N PHE A 7 10.50 -7.52 18.45
CA PHE A 7 11.42 -7.31 17.34
C PHE A 7 10.64 -6.64 16.22
N ASP A 8 11.28 -5.69 15.56
CA ASP A 8 10.73 -5.16 14.33
C ASP A 8 10.45 -6.30 13.37
N MET A 9 9.44 -6.11 12.51
CA MET A 9 9.13 -7.09 11.50
C MET A 9 10.31 -7.18 10.55
N GLN A 10 11.12 -8.20 10.72
CA GLN A 10 12.28 -8.46 9.90
C GLN A 10 12.11 -9.79 9.18
N ALA A 11 12.44 -9.78 7.91
CA ALA A 11 12.56 -11.02 7.20
C ALA A 11 13.89 -11.66 7.60
N LEU A 12 13.85 -12.78 8.27
CA LEU A 12 15.06 -13.55 8.59
C LEU A 12 15.68 -14.15 7.35
N ASN A 13 14.90 -14.28 6.28
CA ASN A 13 15.38 -14.75 4.99
C ASN A 13 15.88 -13.54 4.20
N PRO A 14 17.18 -13.48 3.82
CA PRO A 14 17.72 -12.35 3.06
C PRO A 14 17.12 -12.21 1.67
N HIS A 15 16.37 -13.20 1.19
CA HIS A 15 15.72 -13.15 -0.12
C HIS A 15 14.35 -12.45 -0.08
N VAL A 16 13.88 -12.06 1.10
CA VAL A 16 12.56 -11.49 1.30
C VAL A 16 12.67 -10.08 1.88
N LYS A 17 11.90 -9.17 1.33
CA LYS A 17 11.74 -7.80 1.86
C LYS A 17 10.26 -7.56 2.11
N ILE A 18 9.93 -7.01 3.26
CA ILE A 18 8.55 -6.67 3.61
C ILE A 18 8.42 -5.15 3.62
N VAL A 19 7.46 -4.64 2.83
CA VAL A 19 7.13 -3.22 2.77
C VAL A 19 5.66 -3.07 3.12
N CYS A 20 5.38 -2.44 4.22
CA CYS A 20 4.02 -2.20 4.68
C CYS A 20 3.81 -0.71 4.94
N GLY A 21 2.59 -0.28 4.83
CA GLY A 21 2.28 1.10 5.13
C GLY A 21 0.80 1.41 5.02
N SER A 22 0.47 2.66 5.29
CA SER A 22 -0.87 3.17 5.09
C SER A 22 -0.82 4.62 4.65
N PHE A 23 -1.80 5.02 3.88
CA PHE A 23 -1.95 6.40 3.43
C PHE A 23 -3.38 6.85 3.58
N LYS A 24 -3.57 8.16 3.64
CA LYS A 24 -4.89 8.78 3.78
C LYS A 24 -5.37 9.28 2.42
N PRO A 25 -6.47 8.73 1.89
CA PRO A 25 -7.09 9.28 0.69
C PRO A 25 -7.55 10.73 0.94
N ASN A 26 -7.56 11.54 -0.11
CA ASN A 26 -7.89 12.96 -0.01
C ASN A 26 -8.98 13.35 -1.01
N GLY A 27 -10.06 12.55 -1.07
CA GLY A 27 -11.14 12.78 -2.02
C GLY A 27 -10.63 12.75 -3.46
N SER A 28 -10.97 13.76 -4.23
CA SER A 28 -10.50 13.91 -5.60
C SER A 28 -9.15 14.63 -5.71
N SER A 29 -8.56 15.01 -4.59
CA SER A 29 -7.28 15.72 -4.54
C SER A 29 -6.10 14.78 -4.38
N ALA A 30 -4.89 15.31 -4.59
CA ALA A 30 -3.67 14.53 -4.42
C ALA A 30 -3.50 14.07 -2.98
N VAL A 31 -2.89 12.90 -2.81
CA VAL A 31 -2.56 12.37 -1.49
C VAL A 31 -1.38 13.16 -0.91
N ASP A 32 -1.48 13.51 0.36
CA ASP A 32 -0.39 14.13 1.09
C ASP A 32 0.53 13.04 1.63
N ASN A 33 1.71 12.90 1.03
CA ASN A 33 2.66 11.86 1.45
C ASN A 33 3.27 12.13 2.82
N ASP A 34 3.16 13.33 3.36
CA ASP A 34 3.61 13.62 4.72
C ASP A 34 2.73 12.95 5.78
N ASP A 35 1.51 12.57 5.43
CA ASP A 35 0.59 11.83 6.30
C ASP A 35 0.75 10.31 6.18
N ASN A 36 1.67 9.82 5.37
CA ASN A 36 1.88 8.39 5.20
C ASN A 36 2.49 7.78 6.45
N THR A 37 2.09 6.54 6.75
CA THR A 37 2.71 5.72 7.79
C THR A 37 3.45 4.58 7.12
N GLY A 38 4.74 4.48 7.40
CA GLY A 38 5.63 3.52 6.75
C GLY A 38 6.70 4.24 5.96
N ALA A 39 7.67 3.51 5.47
CA ALA A 39 8.82 4.07 4.77
C ALA A 39 9.17 3.26 3.52
N GLY A 40 9.88 3.90 2.61
CA GLY A 40 10.37 3.27 1.39
C GLY A 40 9.39 3.32 0.23
N TRP A 41 8.39 4.20 0.28
CA TRP A 41 7.40 4.32 -0.78
C TRP A 41 6.71 5.69 -0.72
N THR A 42 6.11 6.06 -1.84
CA THR A 42 5.20 7.20 -1.94
C THR A 42 3.94 6.77 -2.69
N VAL A 43 2.89 7.56 -2.61
CA VAL A 43 1.65 7.27 -3.31
C VAL A 43 1.14 8.50 -4.04
N ALA A 44 0.54 8.28 -5.21
CA ALA A 44 -0.09 9.33 -6.01
C ALA A 44 -1.48 8.87 -6.45
N ARG A 45 -2.43 9.81 -6.45
CA ARG A 45 -3.75 9.55 -7.01
C ARG A 45 -3.67 9.63 -8.54
N GLY A 46 -4.02 8.55 -9.21
CA GLY A 46 -3.97 8.49 -10.68
C GLY A 46 -5.31 8.74 -11.35
N GLY A 47 -6.39 8.84 -10.60
CA GLY A 47 -7.74 9.03 -11.11
C GLY A 47 -8.76 8.64 -10.05
N VAL A 48 -10.03 8.55 -10.43
CA VAL A 48 -11.09 8.15 -9.50
C VAL A 48 -10.82 6.75 -8.97
N GLY A 49 -10.62 6.64 -7.66
CA GLY A 49 -10.37 5.37 -7.00
C GLY A 49 -9.07 4.66 -7.41
N ILE A 50 -8.13 5.37 -7.99
CA ILE A 50 -6.86 4.78 -8.45
C ILE A 50 -5.70 5.43 -7.69
N PHE A 51 -4.93 4.60 -6.99
CA PHE A 51 -3.74 5.03 -6.27
C PHE A 51 -2.54 4.22 -6.74
N THR A 52 -1.47 4.91 -7.09
CA THR A 52 -0.22 4.27 -7.51
C THR A 52 0.81 4.43 -6.40
N VAL A 53 1.20 3.32 -5.81
CA VAL A 53 2.28 3.28 -4.83
C VAL A 53 3.57 3.07 -5.59
N THR A 54 4.54 3.96 -5.39
CA THR A 54 5.87 3.87 -5.99
C THR A 54 6.88 3.48 -4.90
N LEU A 55 7.55 2.38 -5.10
CA LEU A 55 8.57 1.88 -4.17
C LEU A 55 9.88 2.63 -4.37
N GLY A 56 10.72 2.64 -3.33
CA GLY A 56 12.03 3.30 -3.40
C GLY A 56 13.05 2.54 -4.23
N ASP A 57 12.82 1.26 -4.50
CA ASP A 57 13.74 0.42 -5.23
C ASP A 57 13.00 -0.59 -6.08
N THR A 58 13.70 -1.25 -6.98
CA THR A 58 13.17 -2.36 -7.76
C THR A 58 13.39 -3.70 -7.04
N TYR A 59 12.49 -4.64 -7.28
CA TYR A 59 12.58 -5.98 -6.70
C TYR A 59 12.33 -7.01 -7.79
N PRO A 60 13.03 -8.17 -7.78
CA PRO A 60 12.84 -9.18 -8.82
C PRO A 60 11.42 -9.73 -8.93
N GLY A 61 10.65 -9.68 -7.87
CA GLY A 61 9.27 -10.13 -7.92
C GLY A 61 8.52 -9.89 -6.61
N ILE A 62 7.24 -10.18 -6.63
CA ILE A 62 6.37 -10.09 -5.45
C ILE A 62 5.92 -11.49 -5.07
N LEU A 63 5.98 -11.80 -3.79
CA LEU A 63 5.58 -13.11 -3.26
C LEU A 63 4.16 -13.09 -2.73
N SER A 64 3.75 -11.98 -2.12
CA SER A 64 2.42 -11.83 -1.56
C SER A 64 2.09 -10.36 -1.42
N ALA A 65 0.81 -10.02 -1.48
CA ALA A 65 0.34 -8.66 -1.30
C ALA A 65 -1.04 -8.68 -0.67
N THR A 66 -1.25 -7.80 0.29
CA THR A 66 -2.56 -7.59 0.91
C THR A 66 -2.85 -6.10 0.98
N CYS A 67 -4.11 -5.73 0.86
CA CYS A 67 -4.56 -4.37 1.11
C CYS A 67 -5.92 -4.39 1.79
N SER A 68 -6.20 -3.35 2.54
CA SER A 68 -7.47 -3.19 3.24
C SER A 68 -7.77 -1.72 3.41
N VAL A 69 -9.01 -1.41 3.76
CA VAL A 69 -9.45 -0.04 3.98
C VAL A 69 -10.09 0.08 5.35
N ALA A 70 -9.74 1.17 6.06
CA ALA A 70 -10.39 1.57 7.30
C ALA A 70 -11.17 2.85 7.03
N LEU A 71 -12.41 2.89 7.45
CA LEU A 71 -13.30 4.02 7.20
C LEU A 71 -13.87 4.55 8.52
N SER A 72 -14.16 5.84 8.56
CA SER A 72 -14.79 6.49 9.71
C SER A 72 -16.23 6.01 9.94
N ALA A 73 -16.88 5.48 8.91
CA ALA A 73 -18.24 4.96 8.99
C ALA A 73 -18.35 3.69 8.16
N VAL A 74 -19.29 2.83 8.52
CA VAL A 74 -19.54 1.60 7.76
C VAL A 74 -20.01 1.95 6.36
N ALA A 75 -19.36 1.37 5.36
CA ALA A 75 -19.68 1.60 3.95
C ALA A 75 -19.29 0.37 3.13
N ASP A 76 -19.92 0.23 1.96
CA ASP A 76 -19.58 -0.83 1.00
C ASP A 76 -18.41 -0.38 0.13
N THR A 77 -17.23 -0.28 0.73
CA THR A 77 -16.02 0.14 0.05
C THR A 77 -14.99 -0.98 0.12
N LYS A 78 -14.41 -1.30 -1.02
CA LYS A 78 -13.43 -2.36 -1.17
C LYS A 78 -12.18 -1.81 -1.81
N VAL A 79 -11.05 -2.43 -1.50
CA VAL A 79 -9.79 -2.15 -2.17
C VAL A 79 -9.24 -3.43 -2.75
N GLN A 80 -8.58 -3.30 -3.90
CA GLN A 80 -7.93 -4.42 -4.56
C GLN A 80 -6.69 -3.92 -5.28
N PHE A 81 -5.74 -4.80 -5.51
CA PHE A 81 -4.59 -4.46 -6.34
C PHE A 81 -4.95 -4.46 -7.82
N GLY A 82 -4.43 -3.48 -8.53
CA GLY A 82 -4.42 -3.46 -9.98
C GLY A 82 -3.08 -3.96 -10.51
N ALA A 83 -2.50 -3.23 -11.45
CA ALA A 83 -1.22 -3.60 -12.03
C ALA A 83 -0.09 -3.54 -11.00
N ILE A 84 0.75 -4.55 -11.01
CA ILE A 84 1.92 -4.64 -10.13
C ILE A 84 3.15 -4.79 -11.00
N ASP A 85 4.08 -3.84 -10.92
CA ASP A 85 5.35 -3.88 -11.63
C ASP A 85 6.47 -3.44 -10.70
N VAL A 86 6.93 -4.36 -9.86
CA VAL A 86 7.98 -4.08 -8.88
C VAL A 86 9.38 -4.21 -9.48
N ALA A 87 9.50 -4.87 -10.63
CA ALA A 87 10.80 -5.16 -11.23
C ALA A 87 11.33 -4.05 -12.12
N SER A 88 10.46 -3.22 -12.67
CA SER A 88 10.83 -2.17 -13.63
C SER A 88 10.33 -0.81 -13.20
N ALA A 89 9.01 -0.59 -13.21
CA ALA A 89 8.43 0.72 -12.87
C ALA A 89 8.41 1.01 -11.38
N LYS A 90 8.60 0.03 -10.52
CA LYS A 90 8.53 0.13 -9.05
C LYS A 90 7.15 0.52 -8.55
N THR A 91 6.11 0.15 -9.27
CA THR A 91 4.76 0.59 -8.95
C THR A 91 3.83 -0.55 -8.59
N VAL A 92 2.90 -0.25 -7.69
CA VAL A 92 1.80 -1.12 -7.32
C VAL A 92 0.54 -0.27 -7.31
N VAL A 93 -0.45 -0.65 -8.09
CA VAL A 93 -1.71 0.09 -8.18
C VAL A 93 -2.71 -0.49 -7.19
N ILE A 94 -3.38 0.38 -6.44
CA ILE A 94 -4.48 0.00 -5.55
C ILE A 94 -5.74 0.69 -6.07
N ASN A 95 -6.77 -0.10 -6.33
CA ASN A 95 -8.06 0.38 -6.80
C ASN A 95 -9.08 0.39 -5.65
N VAL A 96 -9.86 1.45 -5.58
CA VAL A 96 -10.97 1.60 -4.63
C VAL A 96 -12.28 1.47 -5.38
N ILE A 97 -13.15 0.61 -4.88
CA ILE A 97 -14.42 0.31 -5.52
C ILE A 97 -15.53 0.47 -4.47
N THR A 98 -16.57 1.20 -4.81
CA THR A 98 -17.80 1.28 -4.02
C THR A 98 -18.94 0.73 -4.86
N THR A 99 -19.66 -0.22 -4.34
CA THR A 99 -20.71 -0.97 -5.02
C THR A 99 -20.14 -1.72 -6.23
N ALA A 100 -20.10 -1.15 -7.40
CA ALA A 100 -19.58 -1.82 -8.61
C ALA A 100 -18.71 -0.91 -9.47
N SER A 101 -18.32 0.24 -8.96
CA SER A 101 -17.56 1.21 -9.73
C SER A 101 -16.46 1.87 -8.91
N ALA A 102 -15.46 2.39 -9.60
CA ALA A 102 -14.38 3.12 -8.98
C ALA A 102 -14.91 4.34 -8.23
N ALA A 103 -14.39 4.61 -7.06
CA ALA A 103 -14.83 5.72 -6.23
C ALA A 103 -13.66 6.29 -5.42
N ASP A 104 -13.72 7.58 -5.17
CA ASP A 104 -12.79 8.25 -4.27
C ASP A 104 -13.28 8.13 -2.82
N ILE A 105 -12.34 8.11 -1.88
CA ILE A 105 -12.63 8.13 -0.45
C ILE A 105 -12.39 9.55 0.05
N ALA A 106 -13.37 10.09 0.77
CA ALA A 106 -13.28 11.42 1.32
C ALA A 106 -12.11 11.58 2.30
N ALA A 107 -11.57 12.79 2.37
CA ALA A 107 -10.53 13.11 3.33
C ALA A 107 -11.08 13.06 4.74
N ASN A 108 -10.53 12.19 5.57
CA ASN A 108 -10.90 12.06 6.98
C ASN A 108 -9.73 11.36 7.69
N ALA A 109 -9.40 11.82 8.88
CA ALA A 109 -8.28 11.23 9.63
C ALA A 109 -8.46 9.73 9.90
N ALA A 110 -9.71 9.25 9.95
CA ALA A 110 -10.02 7.84 10.18
C ALA A 110 -10.08 7.01 8.89
N ASN A 111 -10.06 7.65 7.72
CA ASN A 111 -10.10 6.94 6.44
C ASN A 111 -8.67 6.67 5.98
N ARG A 112 -8.28 5.42 5.95
CA ARG A 112 -6.93 5.04 5.54
C ARG A 112 -6.96 3.76 4.72
N ILE A 113 -6.04 3.67 3.78
CA ILE A 113 -5.78 2.45 3.02
C ILE A 113 -4.48 1.86 3.54
N HIS A 114 -4.53 0.59 3.93
CA HIS A 114 -3.38 -0.15 4.43
C HIS A 114 -2.95 -1.17 3.39
N PHE A 115 -1.66 -1.36 3.26
CA PHE A 115 -1.13 -2.42 2.39
C PHE A 115 0.11 -3.05 3.00
N CYS A 116 0.37 -4.27 2.61
CA CYS A 116 1.59 -4.98 2.97
C CYS A 116 2.04 -5.82 1.78
N LEU A 117 3.29 -5.64 1.40
CA LEU A 117 3.90 -6.33 0.27
C LEU A 117 5.04 -7.20 0.78
N VAL A 118 5.04 -8.45 0.38
CA VAL A 118 6.16 -9.36 0.62
C VAL A 118 6.87 -9.54 -0.72
N LEU A 119 8.09 -9.02 -0.81
CA LEU A 119 8.83 -8.90 -2.05
C LEU A 119 10.00 -9.87 -2.07
N ARG A 120 10.31 -10.37 -3.24
CA ARG A 120 11.52 -11.16 -3.45
C ARG A 120 12.67 -10.17 -3.65
N ASN A 121 13.71 -10.30 -2.83
CA ASN A 121 14.83 -9.35 -2.81
C ASN A 121 16.06 -9.85 -3.57
N THR A 122 16.00 -11.03 -4.19
CA THR A 122 17.07 -11.59 -4.99
C THR A 122 16.51 -12.29 -6.21
N ASP A 123 17.37 -12.53 -7.19
CA ASP A 123 17.02 -13.30 -8.40
C ASP A 123 17.01 -14.81 -8.17
N MET A 124 17.31 -15.26 -6.98
CA MET A 124 17.29 -16.70 -6.66
C MET A 124 15.86 -17.21 -6.69
N THR A 125 15.63 -18.27 -7.44
CA THR A 125 14.30 -18.87 -7.61
C THR A 125 14.03 -20.01 -6.63
N LYS A 126 14.98 -20.33 -5.80
CA LYS A 126 14.87 -21.41 -4.82
C LYS A 126 15.39 -21.01 -3.47
#